data_ea896d8e88114272848fc152a0d4d640
#
_entry.id   ea896d8e88114272848fc152a0d4d640
#
_cell.length_a   1.000
_cell.length_b   1.000
_cell.length_c   1.000
_cell.angle_alpha   90.00
_cell.angle_beta   90.00
_cell.angle_gamma   90.00
#
_symmetry.space_group_name_H-M   'P 1'
#
loop_
_entity.id
_entity.type
_entity.pdbx_description
1 polymer ?
#
loop_
_entity_poly.entity_id
_entity_poly.type
_entity_poly.pdbx_seq_one_letter_code
_entity_poly.pdbx_strand_id
1 'polypeptide(L)' 'MKFTVSIDCGNAAFCDADEPTTQSAAPELARILRKIADDLEAGAPFDFFQTIRDVNGNDVGRYAMKPNQ' A
#
# COMPACT_ATOMS: atom_id res chain seq x y z
N MET A 1 1.95 13.62 -15.27
CA MET A 1 2.38 12.42 -14.53
C MET A 1 1.44 12.23 -13.35
N LYS A 2 1.05 11.00 -13.07
CA LYS A 2 0.08 10.72 -12.01
C LYS A 2 0.59 9.59 -11.13
N PHE A 3 0.59 9.82 -9.82
CA PHE A 3 0.93 8.79 -8.84
C PHE A 3 -0.35 8.13 -8.33
N THR A 4 -0.36 6.81 -8.33
CA THR A 4 -1.53 6.04 -7.87
C THR A 4 -1.11 5.01 -6.84
N VAL A 5 -2.00 4.78 -5.86
CA VAL A 5 -1.84 3.75 -4.83
C VAL A 5 -3.16 2.99 -4.74
N SER A 6 -3.08 1.67 -4.75
CA SER A 6 -4.26 0.83 -4.57
C SER A 6 -3.92 -0.29 -3.59
N ILE A 7 -4.71 -0.42 -2.54
CA ILE A 7 -4.49 -1.40 -1.48
C ILE A 7 -5.80 -2.14 -1.20
N ASP A 8 -5.75 -3.47 -1.27
CA ASP A 8 -6.87 -4.31 -0.90
C ASP A 8 -6.77 -4.63 0.59
N CYS A 9 -7.75 -4.21 1.35
CA CYS A 9 -7.77 -4.35 2.81
C CYS A 9 -8.57 -5.56 3.29
N GLY A 10 -8.73 -6.57 2.45
CA GLY A 10 -9.59 -7.71 2.74
C GLY A 10 -8.98 -8.81 3.61
N ASN A 11 -7.69 -8.76 3.92
CA ASN A 11 -7.07 -9.83 4.69
C ASN A 11 -6.88 -9.47 6.17
N ALA A 12 -6.37 -10.44 6.94
CA ALA A 12 -6.31 -10.35 8.40
C ALA A 12 -5.46 -9.20 8.93
N ALA A 13 -4.50 -8.71 8.13
CA ALA A 13 -3.65 -7.59 8.57
C ALA A 13 -4.45 -6.30 8.74
N PHE A 14 -5.62 -6.21 8.12
CA PHE A 14 -6.44 -5.00 8.08
C PHE A 14 -7.69 -5.08 8.96
N CYS A 15 -7.90 -6.18 9.67
CA CYS A 15 -9.08 -6.31 10.49
C CYS A 15 -8.80 -7.06 11.79
N ASP A 16 -9.52 -6.65 12.84
CA ASP A 16 -9.42 -7.29 14.16
C ASP A 16 -10.51 -8.34 14.37
N ALA A 17 -11.45 -8.44 13.44
CA ALA A 17 -12.61 -9.32 13.54
C ALA A 17 -12.88 -9.91 12.16
N ASP A 18 -14.10 -10.36 11.93
CA ASP A 18 -14.47 -11.08 10.70
C ASP A 18 -14.44 -10.21 9.46
N GLU A 19 -14.66 -8.91 9.59
CA GLU A 19 -14.72 -8.01 8.45
C GLU A 19 -13.88 -6.77 8.67
N PRO A 20 -13.11 -6.33 7.66
CA PRO A 20 -12.36 -5.09 7.78
C PRO A 20 -13.30 -3.89 7.74
N THR A 21 -13.01 -2.90 8.58
CA THR A 21 -13.68 -1.62 8.57
C THR A 21 -12.64 -0.54 8.32
N THR A 22 -13.10 0.68 8.03
CA THR A 22 -12.18 1.80 7.88
C THR A 22 -11.31 1.97 9.13
N GLN A 23 -11.91 1.82 10.29
CA GLN A 23 -11.20 1.98 11.55
C GLN A 23 -10.19 0.86 11.79
N SER A 24 -10.57 -0.39 11.52
CA SER A 24 -9.68 -1.53 11.75
C SER A 24 -8.53 -1.56 10.74
N ALA A 25 -8.75 -1.08 9.53
CA ALA A 25 -7.74 -1.05 8.49
C ALA A 25 -6.73 0.09 8.66
N ALA A 26 -7.09 1.16 9.37
CA ALA A 26 -6.29 2.37 9.43
C ALA A 26 -4.86 2.18 9.94
N PRO A 27 -4.60 1.40 11.02
CA PRO A 27 -3.22 1.22 11.48
C PRO A 27 -2.31 0.59 10.44
N GLU A 28 -2.76 -0.46 9.76
CA GLU A 28 -1.96 -1.11 8.74
C GLU A 28 -1.79 -0.23 7.50
N LEU A 29 -2.85 0.48 7.11
CA LEU A 29 -2.74 1.45 6.02
C LEU A 29 -1.71 2.53 6.35
N ALA A 30 -1.72 3.05 7.57
CA ALA A 30 -0.75 4.06 7.98
C ALA A 30 0.68 3.52 7.91
N ARG A 31 0.89 2.27 8.37
CA ARG A 31 2.20 1.63 8.31
C ARG A 31 2.67 1.52 6.85
N ILE A 32 1.80 1.04 5.97
CA ILE A 32 2.11 0.88 4.55
C ILE A 32 2.42 2.22 3.90
N LEU A 33 1.62 3.24 4.18
CA LEU A 33 1.83 4.56 3.58
C LEU A 33 3.15 5.18 4.04
N ARG A 34 3.53 4.99 5.31
CA ARG A 34 4.83 5.44 5.79
C ARG A 34 5.97 4.71 5.11
N LYS A 35 5.82 3.42 4.89
CA LYS A 35 6.82 2.64 4.16
C LYS A 35 6.99 3.13 2.74
N ILE A 36 5.87 3.41 2.06
CA ILE A 36 5.91 3.96 0.70
C ILE A 36 6.62 5.32 0.71
N ALA A 37 6.29 6.18 1.66
CA ALA A 37 6.93 7.48 1.78
C ALA A 37 8.45 7.34 1.98
N ASP A 38 8.86 6.42 2.84
CA ASP A 38 10.28 6.17 3.07
C ASP A 38 10.99 5.68 1.83
N ASP A 39 10.36 4.78 1.08
CA ASP A 39 10.93 4.27 -0.18
C ASP A 39 11.07 5.37 -1.22
N LEU A 40 10.09 6.24 -1.32
CA LEU A 40 10.14 7.38 -2.25
C LEU A 40 11.25 8.36 -1.85
N GLU A 41 11.40 8.64 -0.56
CA GLU A 41 12.46 9.53 -0.08
C GLU A 41 13.84 8.95 -0.33
N ALA A 42 13.98 7.64 -0.19
CA ALA A 42 15.25 6.96 -0.45
C ALA A 42 15.62 6.95 -1.93
N GLY A 43 14.68 7.34 -2.81
CA GLY A 43 14.92 7.38 -4.24
C GLY A 43 14.95 6.02 -4.90
N ALA A 44 14.34 5.01 -4.27
CA ALA A 44 14.31 3.67 -4.85
C ALA A 44 13.57 3.72 -6.20
N PRO A 45 14.22 3.28 -7.30
CA PRO A 45 13.57 3.36 -8.60
C PRO A 45 12.47 2.32 -8.75
N PHE A 46 11.43 2.67 -9.50
CA PHE A 46 10.44 1.71 -9.93
C PHE A 46 9.98 2.08 -11.34
N ASP A 47 9.97 1.10 -12.25
CA ASP A 47 9.73 1.37 -13.66
C ASP A 47 8.25 1.52 -13.99
N PHE A 48 7.43 0.59 -13.50
CA PHE A 48 6.00 0.58 -13.79
C PHE A 48 5.18 0.63 -12.52
N PHE A 49 5.48 -0.24 -11.59
CA PHE A 49 4.80 -0.28 -10.30
C PHE A 49 5.68 -0.96 -9.26
N GLN A 50 5.32 -0.73 -8.00
CA GLN A 50 5.90 -1.50 -6.88
C GLN A 50 4.78 -2.23 -6.16
N THR A 51 5.04 -3.48 -5.82
CA THR A 51 4.12 -4.30 -5.05
C THR A 51 4.11 -3.83 -3.60
N ILE A 52 2.91 -3.74 -3.04
CA ILE A 52 2.69 -3.40 -1.64
C ILE A 52 2.43 -4.70 -0.88
N ARG A 53 3.14 -4.90 0.23
CA ARG A 53 2.93 -6.08 1.06
C ARG A 53 2.44 -5.68 2.44
N ASP A 54 1.54 -6.51 2.98
CA ASP A 54 1.09 -6.30 4.35
C ASP A 54 2.16 -6.79 5.35
N VAL A 55 1.86 -6.67 6.65
CA VAL A 55 2.79 -7.06 7.70
C VAL A 55 3.13 -8.56 7.66
N ASN A 56 2.26 -9.36 7.06
CA ASN A 56 2.46 -10.81 6.92
C ASN A 56 3.15 -11.21 5.61
N GLY A 57 3.52 -10.23 4.78
CA GLY A 57 4.20 -10.48 3.52
C GLY A 57 3.30 -10.78 2.35
N ASN A 58 1.99 -10.63 2.49
CA ASN A 58 1.05 -10.87 1.39
C ASN A 58 0.99 -9.67 0.44
N ASP A 59 0.87 -9.95 -0.85
CA ASP A 59 0.67 -8.93 -1.87
C ASP A 59 -0.75 -8.36 -1.71
N VAL A 60 -0.84 -7.09 -1.36
CA VAL A 60 -2.14 -6.42 -1.13
C VAL A 60 -2.38 -5.25 -2.06
N GLY A 61 -1.47 -4.96 -2.95
CA GLY A 61 -1.68 -3.85 -3.88
C GLY A 61 -0.43 -3.38 -4.56
N ARG A 62 -0.53 -2.19 -5.13
CA ARG A 62 0.56 -1.60 -5.89
C ARG A 62 0.51 -0.09 -5.83
N TYR A 63 1.69 0.52 -5.96
CA TYR A 63 1.75 1.93 -6.27
C TYR A 63 2.55 2.15 -7.55
N ALA A 64 2.22 3.19 -8.27
CA ALA A 64 2.80 3.42 -9.58
C ALA A 64 2.80 4.90 -9.93
N MET A 65 3.78 5.27 -10.74
CA MET A 65 3.80 6.57 -11.39
C MET A 65 3.43 6.35 -12.86
N LYS A 66 2.40 7.05 -13.33
CA LYS A 66 1.93 6.89 -14.70
C LYS A 66 2.13 8.18 -15.49
N PRO A 67 2.53 8.07 -16.76
CA PRO A 67 2.59 9.28 -17.58
C PRO A 67 1.21 9.85 -17.85
N ASN A 68 1.14 11.14 -18.16
CA ASN A 68 -0.11 11.76 -18.58
C ASN A 68 -0.49 11.23 -19.96
N GLN A 69 -1.76 11.02 -20.12
CA GLN A 69 -2.34 10.59 -21.39
C GLN A 69 -2.95 11.77 -22.12
#